data_cf2e59e31d52140594a22a34ba600410
#
_entry.id   cf2e59e31d52140594a22a34ba600410
#
_cell.length_a   1.000
_cell.length_b   1.000
_cell.length_c   1.000
_cell.angle_alpha   90.00
_cell.angle_beta   90.00
_cell.angle_gamma   90.00
#
_symmetry.space_group_name_H-M   'P 1'
#
loop_
_entity.id
_entity.type
_entity.pdbx_description
1 polymer ?
#
loop_
_entity_poly.entity_id
_entity_poly.type
_entity_poly.pdbx_seq_one_letter_code
_entity_poly.pdbx_strand_id
1 'polypeptide(L)'
;VMVTFARHPKAVLLGHAPPTITSLEHRLVLFERAGIETTLVLDFTDELRGLTAEQFVRRVLLDGLGLRELIFGFDSKFGRDRGGNPESLRPLAEELGFGIEEVQPVALGERPVSSTFVREAVQLGDLQAAARMLGRPVSLLGTVVPGDRLGRELGFPTANLRPHHELRPPHGVY
;
A
#
# COMPACT_ATOMS: atom_id res chain seq x y z
N VAL A 1 -8.79 11.72 -2.98
CA VAL A 1 -7.51 11.72 -2.25
C VAL A 1 -7.24 10.33 -1.69
N MET A 2 -6.01 9.84 -1.85
CA MET A 2 -5.53 8.61 -1.21
C MET A 2 -4.62 8.97 -0.03
N VAL A 3 -4.83 8.35 1.13
CA VAL A 3 -3.93 8.52 2.28
C VAL A 3 -3.03 7.29 2.40
N THR A 4 -1.74 7.49 2.48
CA THR A 4 -0.76 6.39 2.62
C THR A 4 0.40 6.78 3.53
N PHE A 5 1.21 5.80 3.94
CA PHE A 5 2.40 6.04 4.75
C PHE A 5 3.67 5.94 3.91
N ALA A 6 4.65 6.81 4.19
CA ALA A 6 5.97 6.73 3.56
C ALA A 6 6.64 5.38 3.87
N ARG A 7 6.59 4.96 5.13
CA ARG A 7 7.11 3.67 5.62
C ARG A 7 5.99 2.83 6.21
N HIS A 8 6.19 1.51 6.23
CA HIS A 8 5.22 0.62 6.85
C HIS A 8 5.13 0.89 8.36
N PRO A 9 3.93 1.17 8.93
CA PRO A 9 3.80 1.49 10.35
C PRO A 9 4.41 0.45 11.30
N LYS A 10 4.33 -0.84 10.96
CA LYS A 10 4.95 -1.92 11.76
C LYS A 10 6.48 -1.81 11.84
N ALA A 11 7.15 -1.24 10.84
CA ALA A 11 8.60 -1.03 10.90
C ALA A 11 8.97 -0.06 12.02
N VAL A 12 8.15 0.97 12.23
CA VAL A 12 8.33 1.95 13.32
C VAL A 12 7.90 1.37 14.67
N LEU A 13 6.80 0.63 14.70
CA LEU A 13 6.23 0.09 15.95
C LEU A 13 7.00 -1.10 16.52
N LEU A 14 7.50 -1.99 15.64
CA LEU A 14 8.04 -3.30 16.03
C LEU A 14 9.51 -3.46 15.62
N GLY A 15 10.12 -2.45 14.98
CA GLY A 15 11.46 -2.55 14.42
C GLY A 15 11.58 -3.44 13.18
N HIS A 16 10.50 -4.10 12.76
CA HIS A 16 10.45 -4.94 11.57
C HIS A 16 9.09 -4.85 10.87
N ALA A 17 9.07 -5.09 9.58
CA ALA A 17 7.85 -5.15 8.77
C ALA A 17 7.94 -6.29 7.76
N PRO A 18 6.81 -6.79 7.27
CA PRO A 18 6.82 -7.71 6.13
C PRO A 18 7.48 -7.05 4.91
N PRO A 19 8.12 -7.81 4.00
CA PRO A 19 8.66 -7.28 2.76
C PRO A 19 7.64 -6.42 2.02
N THR A 20 8.04 -5.23 1.59
CA THR A 20 7.13 -4.32 0.90
C THR A 20 6.82 -4.83 -0.51
N ILE A 21 5.53 -4.83 -0.88
CA ILE A 21 5.08 -5.21 -2.23
C ILE A 21 5.49 -4.15 -3.24
N THR A 22 5.47 -2.88 -2.81
CA THR A 22 5.84 -1.72 -3.63
C THR A 22 6.67 -0.75 -2.80
N SER A 23 7.67 -0.10 -3.39
CA SER A 23 8.26 1.10 -2.80
C SER A 23 7.23 2.24 -2.75
N LEU A 24 7.55 3.34 -2.08
CA LEU A 24 6.69 4.53 -2.08
C LEU A 24 6.52 5.06 -3.51
N GLU A 25 7.60 5.26 -4.24
CA GLU A 25 7.58 5.76 -5.62
C GLU A 25 6.72 4.87 -6.52
N HIS A 26 6.90 3.55 -6.41
CA HIS A 26 6.11 2.60 -7.19
C HIS A 26 4.61 2.68 -6.85
N ARG A 27 4.29 2.83 -5.57
CA ARG A 27 2.90 2.99 -5.09
C ARG A 27 2.25 4.25 -5.63
N LEU A 28 2.98 5.37 -5.65
CA LEU A 28 2.47 6.63 -6.22
C LEU A 28 2.18 6.50 -7.71
N VAL A 29 3.07 5.87 -8.48
CA VAL A 29 2.83 5.57 -9.90
C VAL A 29 1.58 4.70 -10.10
N LEU A 30 1.36 3.72 -9.22
CA LEU A 30 0.18 2.86 -9.30
C LEU A 30 -1.10 3.59 -8.92
N PHE A 31 -1.06 4.51 -7.97
CA PHE A 31 -2.20 5.37 -7.63
C PHE A 31 -2.57 6.31 -8.78
N GLU A 32 -1.58 6.94 -9.40
CA GLU A 32 -1.78 7.78 -10.59
C GLU A 32 -2.45 6.98 -11.73
N ARG A 33 -1.95 5.76 -12.02
CA ARG A 33 -2.55 4.86 -13.02
C ARG A 33 -3.98 4.41 -12.67
N ALA A 34 -4.32 4.41 -11.38
CA ALA A 34 -5.67 4.12 -10.90
C ALA A 34 -6.58 5.36 -10.89
N GLY A 35 -6.11 6.53 -11.39
CA GLY A 35 -6.89 7.76 -11.45
C GLY A 35 -6.91 8.56 -10.14
N ILE A 36 -6.02 8.26 -9.19
CA ILE A 36 -5.89 9.05 -7.95
C ILE A 36 -5.08 10.32 -8.23
N GLU A 37 -5.75 11.46 -8.22
CA GLU A 37 -5.15 12.78 -8.52
C GLU A 37 -4.29 13.31 -7.39
N THR A 38 -4.62 12.97 -6.15
CA THR A 38 -3.92 13.50 -4.96
C THR A 38 -3.64 12.38 -3.97
N THR A 39 -2.40 12.33 -3.49
CA THR A 39 -2.00 11.39 -2.44
C THR A 39 -1.40 12.14 -1.26
N LEU A 40 -1.97 11.98 -0.07
CA LEU A 40 -1.37 12.41 1.18
C LEU A 40 -0.42 11.32 1.69
N VAL A 41 0.86 11.63 1.69
CA VAL A 41 1.90 10.74 2.23
C VAL A 41 2.22 11.16 3.65
N LEU A 42 1.99 10.28 4.61
CA LEU A 42 2.22 10.53 6.03
C LEU A 42 3.48 9.82 6.50
N ASP A 43 4.30 10.51 7.27
CA ASP A 43 5.32 9.88 8.10
C ASP A 43 4.69 9.38 9.40
N PHE A 44 4.94 8.11 9.74
CA PHE A 44 4.41 7.50 10.95
C PHE A 44 5.29 7.89 12.15
N THR A 45 5.09 9.14 12.64
CA THR A 45 5.77 9.70 13.80
C THR A 45 5.09 9.31 15.11
N ASP A 46 5.77 9.51 16.26
CA ASP A 46 5.17 9.29 17.56
C ASP A 46 3.98 10.24 17.81
N GLU A 47 4.02 11.45 17.29
CA GLU A 47 2.90 12.39 17.33
C GLU A 47 1.67 11.80 16.57
N LEU A 48 1.86 11.37 15.33
CA LEU A 48 0.78 10.76 14.53
C LEU A 48 0.24 9.48 15.18
N ARG A 49 1.13 8.65 15.73
CA ARG A 49 0.78 7.44 16.48
C ARG A 49 -0.08 7.73 17.70
N GLY A 50 0.18 8.86 18.37
CA GLY A 50 -0.55 9.29 19.57
C GLY A 50 -1.97 9.77 19.31
N LEU A 51 -2.31 10.14 18.07
CA LEU A 51 -3.64 10.65 17.74
C LEU A 51 -4.70 9.57 17.90
N THR A 52 -5.78 9.91 18.59
CA THR A 52 -7.01 9.10 18.55
C THR A 52 -7.60 9.15 17.13
N ALA A 53 -8.53 8.23 16.82
CA ALA A 53 -9.22 8.24 15.53
C ALA A 53 -9.96 9.57 15.29
N GLU A 54 -10.64 10.10 16.31
CA GLU A 54 -11.29 11.40 16.24
C GLU A 54 -10.31 12.54 15.97
N GLN A 55 -9.18 12.60 16.69
CA GLN A 55 -8.16 13.62 16.47
C GLN A 55 -7.57 13.58 15.08
N PHE A 56 -7.36 12.36 14.54
CA PHE A 56 -6.91 12.19 13.18
C PHE A 56 -7.94 12.68 12.16
N VAL A 57 -9.22 12.32 12.34
CA VAL A 57 -10.30 12.79 11.47
C VAL A 57 -10.39 14.32 11.49
N ARG A 58 -10.44 14.95 12.67
CA ARG A 58 -10.57 16.42 12.77
C ARG A 58 -9.37 17.13 12.18
N ARG A 59 -8.15 16.82 12.66
CA ARG A 59 -6.95 17.60 12.33
C ARG A 59 -6.41 17.29 10.92
N VAL A 60 -6.40 16.01 10.53
CA VAL A 60 -5.74 15.61 9.28
C VAL A 60 -6.74 15.55 8.13
N LEU A 61 -7.90 14.96 8.34
CA LEU A 61 -8.84 14.73 7.25
C LEU A 61 -9.78 15.92 7.04
N LEU A 62 -10.37 16.47 8.10
CA LEU A 62 -11.26 17.62 7.96
C LEU A 62 -10.50 18.92 7.75
N ASP A 63 -9.64 19.31 8.69
CA ASP A 63 -8.95 20.60 8.63
C ASP A 63 -7.91 20.61 7.51
N GLY A 64 -7.22 19.47 7.28
CA GLY A 64 -6.15 19.37 6.28
C GLY A 64 -6.64 19.09 4.87
N LEU A 65 -7.69 18.27 4.69
CA LEU A 65 -8.12 17.81 3.36
C LEU A 65 -9.56 18.21 3.00
N GLY A 66 -10.32 18.82 3.92
CA GLY A 66 -11.73 19.14 3.69
C GLY A 66 -12.60 17.90 3.47
N LEU A 67 -12.43 16.90 4.33
CA LEU A 67 -13.12 15.60 4.26
C LEU A 67 -14.63 15.76 3.99
N ARG A 68 -15.12 15.06 2.98
CA ARG A 68 -16.55 14.93 2.67
C ARG A 68 -17.05 13.50 2.82
N GLU A 69 -16.21 12.55 2.46
CA GLU A 69 -16.52 11.14 2.51
C GLU A 69 -15.26 10.34 2.86
N LEU A 70 -15.38 9.41 3.79
CA LEU A 70 -14.31 8.53 4.24
C LEU A 70 -14.60 7.11 3.79
N ILE A 71 -13.78 6.59 2.88
CA ILE A 71 -13.92 5.25 2.33
C ILE A 71 -12.98 4.29 3.06
N PHE A 72 -13.53 3.24 3.65
CA PHE A 72 -12.81 2.19 4.33
C PHE A 72 -12.69 0.93 3.47
N GLY A 73 -11.51 0.32 3.42
CA GLY A 73 -11.42 -1.09 3.08
C GLY A 73 -11.97 -1.95 4.23
N PHE A 74 -12.49 -3.12 3.92
CA PHE A 74 -13.21 -4.02 4.85
C PHE A 74 -12.50 -4.33 6.18
N ASP A 75 -11.17 -4.23 6.26
CA ASP A 75 -10.36 -4.48 7.49
C ASP A 75 -9.55 -3.24 7.89
N SER A 76 -9.88 -2.08 7.35
CA SER A 76 -9.14 -0.85 7.62
C SER A 76 -9.47 -0.31 9.01
N LYS A 77 -8.42 -0.04 9.78
CA LYS A 77 -8.51 0.60 11.11
C LYS A 77 -7.34 1.56 11.26
N PHE A 78 -7.59 2.70 11.89
CA PHE A 78 -6.58 3.73 12.12
C PHE A 78 -6.70 4.38 13.51
N GLY A 79 -5.81 5.33 13.80
CA GLY A 79 -5.73 6.01 15.08
C GLY A 79 -5.11 5.13 16.17
N ARG A 80 -4.89 5.74 17.34
CA ARG A 80 -4.33 5.04 18.49
C ARG A 80 -5.19 3.83 18.85
N ASP A 81 -4.52 2.72 19.15
CA ASP A 81 -5.15 1.43 19.51
C ASP A 81 -6.10 0.87 18.45
N ARG A 82 -5.96 1.33 17.18
CA ARG A 82 -6.83 0.94 16.06
C ARG A 82 -8.31 1.25 16.33
N GLY A 83 -8.58 2.31 17.10
CA GLY A 83 -9.92 2.67 17.53
C GLY A 83 -10.83 3.22 16.42
N GLY A 84 -10.26 3.66 15.29
CA GLY A 84 -11.02 4.19 14.14
C GLY A 84 -11.41 3.10 13.17
N ASN A 85 -12.69 2.79 13.13
CA ASN A 85 -13.33 1.89 12.17
C ASN A 85 -14.71 2.48 11.78
N PRO A 86 -15.41 1.96 10.76
CA PRO A 86 -16.68 2.52 10.32
C PRO A 86 -17.71 2.67 11.45
N GLU A 87 -17.86 1.67 12.30
CA GLU A 87 -18.84 1.67 13.38
C GLU A 87 -18.52 2.74 14.45
N SER A 88 -17.26 2.79 14.91
CA SER A 88 -16.83 3.74 15.95
C SER A 88 -16.88 5.20 15.50
N LEU A 89 -16.81 5.47 14.19
CA LEU A 89 -16.79 6.81 13.63
C LEU A 89 -18.15 7.32 13.16
N ARG A 90 -19.21 6.48 13.12
CA ARG A 90 -20.56 6.93 12.72
C ARG A 90 -21.06 8.13 13.52
N PRO A 91 -20.99 8.15 14.86
CA PRO A 91 -21.45 9.32 15.64
C PRO A 91 -20.69 10.59 15.27
N LEU A 92 -19.38 10.46 15.06
CA LEU A 92 -18.53 11.59 14.66
C LEU A 92 -18.85 12.07 13.24
N ALA A 93 -19.16 11.16 12.33
CA ALA A 93 -19.56 11.48 10.97
C ALA A 93 -20.89 12.25 10.93
N GLU A 94 -21.86 11.83 11.73
CA GLU A 94 -23.14 12.55 11.91
C GLU A 94 -22.94 13.95 12.49
N GLU A 95 -22.11 14.07 13.53
CA GLU A 95 -21.77 15.36 14.17
C GLU A 95 -21.08 16.33 13.20
N LEU A 96 -20.12 15.83 12.40
CA LEU A 96 -19.25 16.67 11.56
C LEU A 96 -19.70 16.76 10.09
N GLY A 97 -20.76 16.04 9.71
CA GLY A 97 -21.38 16.13 8.39
C GLY A 97 -20.55 15.50 7.26
N PHE A 98 -19.84 14.38 7.50
CA PHE A 98 -19.19 13.62 6.44
C PHE A 98 -19.76 12.20 6.28
N GLY A 99 -19.62 11.64 5.05
CA GLY A 99 -20.07 10.28 4.76
C GLY A 99 -19.03 9.23 5.19
N ILE A 100 -19.50 7.99 5.44
CA ILE A 100 -18.65 6.82 5.62
C ILE A 100 -19.14 5.72 4.67
N GLU A 101 -18.23 5.22 3.84
CA GLU A 101 -18.46 4.06 2.97
C GLU A 101 -17.48 2.94 3.35
N GLU A 102 -17.97 1.70 3.35
CA GLU A 102 -17.13 0.51 3.54
C GLU A 102 -17.14 -0.33 2.29
N VAL A 103 -15.96 -0.50 1.69
CA VAL A 103 -15.78 -1.33 0.49
C VAL A 103 -15.77 -2.80 0.89
N GLN A 104 -16.62 -3.59 0.23
CA GLN A 104 -16.68 -5.03 0.46
C GLN A 104 -15.38 -5.72 0.04
N PRO A 105 -14.97 -6.82 0.71
CA PRO A 105 -13.77 -7.54 0.37
C PRO A 105 -13.85 -8.15 -1.02
N VAL A 106 -12.82 -7.91 -1.83
CA VAL A 106 -12.61 -8.67 -3.06
C VAL A 106 -12.00 -10.03 -2.70
N ALA A 107 -12.52 -11.11 -3.25
CA ALA A 107 -12.04 -12.45 -2.96
C ALA A 107 -11.53 -13.17 -4.23
N LEU A 108 -10.55 -14.04 -4.06
CA LEU A 108 -10.11 -15.01 -5.04
C LEU A 108 -10.48 -16.42 -4.52
N GLY A 109 -11.52 -17.03 -5.11
CA GLY A 109 -12.19 -18.18 -4.51
C GLY A 109 -12.85 -17.78 -3.18
N GLU A 110 -12.60 -18.53 -2.12
CA GLU A 110 -13.14 -18.28 -0.78
C GLU A 110 -12.25 -17.35 0.07
N ARG A 111 -11.07 -16.99 -0.41
CA ARG A 111 -10.07 -16.24 0.36
C ARG A 111 -10.08 -14.76 -0.02
N PRO A 112 -10.28 -13.83 0.94
CA PRO A 112 -10.19 -12.41 0.68
C PRO A 112 -8.79 -12.02 0.19
N VAL A 113 -8.74 -11.14 -0.82
CA VAL A 113 -7.49 -10.56 -1.30
C VAL A 113 -6.88 -9.66 -0.22
N SER A 114 -5.63 -9.93 0.12
CA SER A 114 -4.89 -9.18 1.13
C SER A 114 -3.42 -9.06 0.75
N SER A 115 -2.73 -8.09 1.33
CA SER A 115 -1.28 -7.95 1.15
C SER A 115 -0.51 -9.21 1.57
N THR A 116 -0.98 -9.95 2.56
CA THR A 116 -0.38 -11.22 2.99
C THR A 116 -0.51 -12.26 1.89
N PHE A 117 -1.70 -12.41 1.32
CA PHE A 117 -1.95 -13.39 0.25
C PHE A 117 -1.16 -13.05 -1.03
N VAL A 118 -1.07 -11.77 -1.39
CA VAL A 118 -0.22 -11.34 -2.53
C VAL A 118 1.25 -11.67 -2.27
N ARG A 119 1.78 -11.42 -1.05
CA ARG A 119 3.18 -11.76 -0.71
C ARG A 119 3.45 -13.26 -0.81
N GLU A 120 2.56 -14.09 -0.27
CA GLU A 120 2.65 -15.55 -0.37
C GLU A 120 2.75 -16.00 -1.83
N ALA A 121 1.84 -15.52 -2.69
CA ALA A 121 1.84 -15.89 -4.11
C ALA A 121 3.13 -15.48 -4.82
N VAL A 122 3.62 -14.25 -4.60
CA VAL A 122 4.88 -13.78 -5.20
C VAL A 122 6.07 -14.59 -4.69
N GLN A 123 6.15 -14.88 -3.39
CA GLN A 123 7.24 -15.65 -2.79
C GLN A 123 7.27 -17.11 -3.26
N LEU A 124 6.13 -17.66 -3.59
CA LEU A 124 6.00 -19.00 -4.19
C LEU A 124 6.24 -19.02 -5.71
N GLY A 125 6.36 -17.84 -6.35
CA GLY A 125 6.50 -17.72 -7.80
C GLY A 125 5.18 -17.85 -8.56
N ASP A 126 4.03 -17.94 -7.88
CA ASP A 126 2.71 -17.94 -8.52
C ASP A 126 2.30 -16.51 -8.91
N LEU A 127 2.98 -15.99 -9.94
CA LEU A 127 2.73 -14.64 -10.44
C LEU A 127 1.35 -14.51 -11.11
N GLN A 128 0.77 -15.62 -11.57
CA GLN A 128 -0.59 -15.60 -12.12
C GLN A 128 -1.64 -15.40 -11.03
N ALA A 129 -1.53 -16.10 -9.91
CA ALA A 129 -2.41 -15.86 -8.77
C ALA A 129 -2.24 -14.45 -8.23
N ALA A 130 -0.99 -13.97 -8.09
CA ALA A 130 -0.72 -12.60 -7.68
C ALA A 130 -1.34 -11.57 -8.64
N ALA A 131 -1.24 -11.79 -9.96
CA ALA A 131 -1.83 -10.90 -10.96
C ALA A 131 -3.37 -10.88 -10.88
N ARG A 132 -4.00 -12.04 -10.69
CA ARG A 132 -5.47 -12.11 -10.48
C ARG A 132 -5.91 -11.31 -9.25
N MET A 133 -5.18 -11.42 -8.14
CA MET A 133 -5.46 -10.67 -6.92
C MET A 133 -5.26 -9.15 -7.10
N LEU A 134 -4.24 -8.74 -7.84
CA LEU A 134 -3.91 -7.34 -8.07
C LEU A 134 -4.74 -6.68 -9.18
N GLY A 135 -5.45 -7.47 -10.00
CA GLY A 135 -6.12 -6.98 -11.22
C GLY A 135 -5.14 -6.49 -12.30
N ARG A 136 -3.84 -6.79 -12.17
CA ARG A 136 -2.76 -6.38 -13.07
C ARG A 136 -1.54 -7.28 -12.89
N PRO A 137 -0.62 -7.36 -13.86
CA PRO A 137 0.63 -8.07 -13.69
C PRO A 137 1.43 -7.55 -12.49
N VAL A 138 2.16 -8.46 -11.83
CA VAL A 138 3.17 -8.08 -10.84
C VAL A 138 4.23 -7.24 -11.55
N SER A 139 4.57 -6.11 -10.96
CA SER A 139 5.56 -5.20 -11.53
C SER A 139 6.63 -4.84 -10.49
N LEU A 140 7.83 -4.58 -10.96
CA LEU A 140 8.95 -4.12 -10.17
C LEU A 140 9.34 -2.72 -10.64
N LEU A 141 9.54 -1.80 -9.70
CA LEU A 141 10.20 -0.53 -9.97
C LEU A 141 11.64 -0.61 -9.44
N GLY A 142 12.57 -0.16 -10.24
CA GLY A 142 13.97 -0.16 -9.85
C GLY A 142 14.82 0.73 -10.73
N THR A 143 16.07 0.87 -10.35
CA THR A 143 17.08 1.62 -11.11
C THR A 143 17.90 0.67 -11.97
N VAL A 144 18.07 1.00 -13.25
CA VAL A 144 19.00 0.29 -14.12
C VAL A 144 20.43 0.62 -13.67
N VAL A 145 21.21 -0.41 -13.40
CA VAL A 145 22.58 -0.28 -12.91
C VAL A 145 23.55 -1.00 -13.85
N PRO A 146 24.81 -0.56 -13.93
CA PRO A 146 25.84 -1.29 -14.66
C PRO A 146 26.03 -2.70 -14.10
N GLY A 147 26.21 -3.67 -14.97
CA GLY A 147 26.63 -5.05 -14.64
C GLY A 147 27.94 -5.38 -15.35
N ASP A 148 28.29 -6.66 -15.39
CA ASP A 148 29.53 -7.19 -15.96
C ASP A 148 29.65 -7.04 -17.48
N ARG A 149 28.61 -6.52 -18.15
CA ARG A 149 28.53 -6.27 -19.60
C ARG A 149 28.69 -7.54 -20.47
N LEU A 150 28.65 -8.72 -19.87
CA LEU A 150 28.83 -10.01 -20.56
C LEU A 150 27.83 -10.19 -21.71
N GLY A 151 26.59 -9.79 -21.51
CA GLY A 151 25.56 -9.84 -22.56
C GLY A 151 25.93 -9.00 -23.78
N ARG A 152 26.61 -7.86 -23.62
CA ARG A 152 27.09 -7.04 -24.74
C ARG A 152 28.19 -7.76 -25.55
N GLU A 153 29.11 -8.46 -24.86
CA GLU A 153 30.17 -9.24 -25.51
C GLU A 153 29.60 -10.42 -26.30
N LEU A 154 28.49 -10.99 -25.81
CA LEU A 154 27.76 -12.08 -26.47
C LEU A 154 26.78 -11.61 -27.56
N GLY A 155 26.67 -10.29 -27.83
CA GLY A 155 25.76 -9.71 -28.81
C GLY A 155 24.31 -9.51 -28.29
N PHE A 156 24.03 -9.79 -27.02
CA PHE A 156 22.71 -9.65 -26.39
C PHE A 156 22.78 -8.72 -25.18
N PRO A 157 22.77 -7.39 -25.38
CA PRO A 157 22.83 -6.44 -24.26
C PRO A 157 21.67 -6.67 -23.27
N THR A 158 22.02 -6.80 -21.99
CA THR A 158 21.07 -6.96 -20.88
C THR A 158 21.11 -5.77 -19.95
N ALA A 159 19.97 -5.48 -19.32
CA ALA A 159 19.87 -4.48 -18.27
C ALA A 159 19.84 -5.17 -16.90
N ASN A 160 20.67 -4.68 -15.96
CA ASN A 160 20.58 -5.09 -14.57
C ASN A 160 19.67 -4.11 -13.83
N LEU A 161 18.69 -4.63 -13.10
CA LEU A 161 17.73 -3.84 -12.35
C LEU A 161 18.01 -3.99 -10.86
N ARG A 162 18.18 -2.86 -10.15
CA ARG A 162 18.15 -2.81 -8.69
C ARG A 162 16.74 -2.44 -8.25
N PRO A 163 15.94 -3.37 -7.73
CA PRO A 163 14.58 -3.08 -7.27
C PRO A 163 14.58 -2.15 -6.07
N HIS A 164 13.55 -1.31 -5.95
CA HIS A 164 13.35 -0.36 -4.85
C HIS A 164 12.56 -0.95 -3.67
N HIS A 165 12.23 -2.24 -3.70
CA HIS A 165 11.53 -2.94 -2.63
C HIS A 165 12.02 -4.39 -2.48
N GLU A 166 11.67 -5.03 -1.37
CA GLU A 166 12.27 -6.31 -0.96
C GLU A 166 11.57 -7.53 -1.55
N LEU A 167 10.23 -7.44 -1.77
CA LEU A 167 9.46 -8.57 -2.26
C LEU A 167 9.82 -8.90 -3.70
N ARG A 168 10.29 -10.12 -3.92
CA ARG A 168 10.65 -10.64 -5.25
C ARG A 168 10.19 -12.08 -5.38
N PRO A 169 9.88 -12.54 -6.59
CA PRO A 169 9.72 -13.95 -6.84
C PRO A 169 11.03 -14.73 -6.63
N PRO A 170 11.01 -16.05 -6.49
CA PRO A 170 12.21 -16.86 -6.48
C PRO A 170 13.10 -16.61 -7.70
N HIS A 171 14.37 -17.03 -7.64
CA HIS A 171 15.23 -16.93 -8.81
C HIS A 171 14.69 -17.79 -9.95
N GLY A 172 14.62 -17.21 -11.16
CA GLY A 172 14.07 -17.88 -12.32
C GLY A 172 14.00 -16.98 -13.55
N VAL A 173 13.44 -17.53 -14.62
CA VAL A 173 13.08 -16.79 -15.84
C VAL A 173 11.57 -16.58 -15.83
N TYR A 174 11.12 -15.34 -16.08
CA TYR A 174 9.72 -14.92 -16.00
C TYR A 174 9.28 -14.20 -17.26
#